data_cbba4b5ca8bd60b69f30c947f6eb5109
#
_entry.id   cbba4b5ca8bd60b69f30c947f6eb5109
#
_cell.length_a   1.000
_cell.length_b   1.000
_cell.length_c   1.000
_cell.angle_alpha   90.00
_cell.angle_beta   90.00
_cell.angle_gamma   90.00
#
_symmetry.space_group_name_H-M   'P 1'
#
loop_
_entity.id
_entity.type
_entity.pdbx_description
1 polymer ?
#
loop_
_entity_poly.entity_id
_entity_poly.type
_entity_poly.pdbx_seq_one_letter_code
_entity_poly.pdbx_strand_id
1 'polypeptide(L)'
;MTQHFDYDLLVIGAGSGGVRAARKSAEFGAKVAVVEKAALGGTCVNVGCIPKKLYVYASEYAAAWRESAGFGWRAEDVSFDWNTLRDNKTNEIARLNAIYARLLEAPGVDIIEGHGALAGPQEVVVGESRYRAEKILLATGTWPAMPDIPGIELALTSNEIFDLERFPERLLIVGGGYIATEFASIFSGLGANVVQSYRGELFLRGFDHDIRQFLAEEMRKAGVDLRFNDHVTALESQSGGVLAHLSDGNESFDAVLYATGRRPNIAQLG
;
A
#
# COMPACT_ATOMS: atom_id res chain seq x y z
N MET A 1 -39.45 -9.53 -24.39
CA MET A 1 -39.47 -9.14 -22.96
C MET A 1 -38.28 -8.21 -22.77
N THR A 2 -38.52 -6.94 -22.43
CA THR A 2 -37.44 -6.01 -22.08
C THR A 2 -36.77 -6.50 -20.78
N GLN A 3 -35.49 -6.83 -20.87
CA GLN A 3 -34.72 -7.23 -19.71
C GLN A 3 -34.65 -6.03 -18.75
N HIS A 4 -35.19 -6.16 -17.54
CA HIS A 4 -35.13 -5.09 -16.55
C HIS A 4 -33.79 -5.16 -15.82
N PHE A 5 -33.00 -4.06 -15.83
CA PHE A 5 -31.80 -3.89 -15.06
C PHE A 5 -32.02 -2.94 -13.89
N ASP A 6 -31.37 -3.23 -12.76
CA ASP A 6 -31.40 -2.35 -11.60
C ASP A 6 -30.52 -1.12 -11.82
N TYR A 7 -29.43 -1.30 -12.61
CA TYR A 7 -28.43 -0.28 -12.92
C TYR A 7 -27.97 -0.34 -14.38
N ASP A 8 -27.61 0.79 -14.94
CA ASP A 8 -26.92 0.87 -16.22
C ASP A 8 -25.46 0.40 -16.09
N LEU A 9 -24.83 0.74 -14.95
CA LEU A 9 -23.46 0.32 -14.60
C LEU A 9 -23.38 -0.11 -13.13
N LEU A 10 -22.84 -1.29 -12.90
CA LEU A 10 -22.43 -1.74 -11.57
C LEU A 10 -20.92 -1.92 -11.54
N VAL A 11 -20.26 -1.27 -10.57
CA VAL A 11 -18.81 -1.29 -10.41
C VAL A 11 -18.45 -2.14 -9.20
N ILE A 12 -17.58 -3.14 -9.37
CA ILE A 12 -17.05 -3.94 -8.25
C ILE A 12 -15.68 -3.38 -7.85
N GLY A 13 -15.62 -2.75 -6.69
CA GLY A 13 -14.45 -2.10 -6.10
C GLY A 13 -14.49 -0.58 -6.19
N ALA A 14 -14.42 0.08 -5.04
CA ALA A 14 -14.39 1.54 -4.90
C ALA A 14 -12.97 2.08 -4.66
N GLY A 15 -11.98 1.51 -5.34
CA GLY A 15 -10.64 2.09 -5.46
C GLY A 15 -10.59 3.24 -6.47
N SER A 16 -9.40 3.74 -6.80
CA SER A 16 -9.20 4.89 -7.68
C SER A 16 -9.91 4.75 -9.04
N GLY A 17 -9.86 3.56 -9.65
CA GLY A 17 -10.52 3.29 -10.93
C GLY A 17 -12.04 3.23 -10.79
N GLY A 18 -12.53 2.50 -9.80
CA GLY A 18 -13.97 2.30 -9.57
C GLY A 18 -14.70 3.58 -9.18
N VAL A 19 -14.17 4.34 -8.22
CA VAL A 19 -14.74 5.65 -7.82
C VAL A 19 -14.81 6.61 -9.02
N ARG A 20 -13.73 6.70 -9.80
CA ARG A 20 -13.73 7.58 -10.97
C ARG A 20 -14.75 7.14 -12.01
N ALA A 21 -14.82 5.85 -12.32
CA ALA A 21 -15.76 5.30 -13.30
C ALA A 21 -17.21 5.50 -12.83
N ALA A 22 -17.54 5.11 -11.61
CA ALA A 22 -18.89 5.24 -11.05
C ALA A 22 -19.36 6.71 -11.06
N ARG A 23 -18.54 7.59 -10.46
CA ARG A 23 -18.86 9.01 -10.39
C ARG A 23 -19.09 9.63 -11.78
N LYS A 24 -18.15 9.38 -12.71
CA LYS A 24 -18.25 9.99 -14.06
C LYS A 24 -19.43 9.44 -14.85
N SER A 25 -19.73 8.15 -14.75
CA SER A 25 -20.90 7.59 -15.41
C SER A 25 -22.22 8.21 -14.88
N ALA A 26 -22.32 8.38 -13.55
CA ALA A 26 -23.47 9.02 -12.93
C ALA A 26 -23.60 10.51 -13.33
N GLU A 27 -22.49 11.26 -13.39
CA GLU A 27 -22.47 12.65 -13.88
C GLU A 27 -22.99 12.77 -15.32
N PHE A 28 -22.88 11.70 -16.14
CA PHE A 28 -23.45 11.63 -17.49
C PHE A 28 -24.87 11.06 -17.53
N GLY A 29 -25.50 10.85 -16.39
CA GLY A 29 -26.92 10.46 -16.28
C GLY A 29 -27.17 8.97 -16.20
N ALA A 30 -26.14 8.11 -16.11
CA ALA A 30 -26.34 6.68 -15.87
C ALA A 30 -26.77 6.42 -14.43
N LYS A 31 -27.65 5.41 -14.24
CA LYS A 31 -27.95 4.85 -12.92
C LYS A 31 -26.83 3.90 -12.51
N VAL A 32 -26.07 4.25 -11.49
CA VAL A 32 -24.83 3.54 -11.12
C VAL A 32 -24.86 3.06 -9.68
N ALA A 33 -24.35 1.83 -9.48
CA ALA A 33 -23.95 1.36 -8.15
C ALA A 33 -22.47 1.03 -8.11
N VAL A 34 -21.86 1.17 -6.93
CA VAL A 34 -20.53 0.67 -6.63
C VAL A 34 -20.56 -0.24 -5.41
N VAL A 35 -19.96 -1.42 -5.55
CA VAL A 35 -19.83 -2.41 -4.48
C VAL A 35 -18.44 -2.33 -3.88
N GLU A 36 -18.33 -2.15 -2.55
CA GLU A 36 -17.06 -2.13 -1.84
C GLU A 36 -17.14 -2.93 -0.53
N LYS A 37 -16.15 -3.79 -0.29
CA LYS A 37 -16.10 -4.64 0.90
C LYS A 37 -15.32 -4.05 2.07
N ALA A 38 -14.62 -2.95 1.82
CA ALA A 38 -13.74 -2.30 2.79
C ALA A 38 -13.92 -0.78 2.72
N ALA A 39 -12.90 -0.01 3.05
CA ALA A 39 -12.96 1.44 3.01
C ALA A 39 -12.90 2.00 1.59
N LEU A 40 -13.70 3.04 1.31
CA LEU A 40 -13.70 3.75 0.04
C LEU A 40 -12.34 4.38 -0.28
N GLY A 41 -12.00 4.48 -1.56
CA GLY A 41 -10.72 5.01 -2.02
C GLY A 41 -9.66 3.92 -2.30
N GLY A 42 -9.90 2.68 -1.84
CA GLY A 42 -9.06 1.51 -2.10
C GLY A 42 -7.61 1.66 -1.62
N THR A 43 -6.71 0.93 -2.23
CA THR A 43 -5.28 0.89 -1.84
C THR A 43 -4.65 2.29 -1.78
N CYS A 44 -4.88 3.13 -2.79
CA CYS A 44 -4.21 4.44 -2.87
C CYS A 44 -4.51 5.33 -1.66
N VAL A 45 -5.77 5.40 -1.24
CA VAL A 45 -6.18 6.25 -0.10
C VAL A 45 -5.81 5.61 1.22
N ASN A 46 -6.06 4.32 1.39
CA ASN A 46 -6.02 3.69 2.71
C ASN A 46 -4.65 3.12 3.09
N VAL A 47 -3.97 2.45 2.15
CA VAL A 47 -2.72 1.71 2.40
C VAL A 47 -1.72 1.86 1.25
N GLY A 48 -1.64 3.04 0.65
CA GLY A 48 -0.77 3.28 -0.51
C GLY A 48 -0.33 4.72 -0.64
N CYS A 49 -0.75 5.38 -1.72
CA CYS A 49 -0.22 6.69 -2.16
C CYS A 49 -0.31 7.77 -1.08
N ILE A 50 -1.44 7.86 -0.40
CA ILE A 50 -1.69 8.94 0.58
C ILE A 50 -0.89 8.70 1.87
N PRO A 51 -1.07 7.58 2.59
CA PRO A 51 -0.31 7.37 3.83
C PRO A 51 1.20 7.32 3.56
N LYS A 52 1.64 6.74 2.44
CA LYS A 52 3.05 6.74 2.05
C LYS A 52 3.60 8.16 1.91
N LYS A 53 2.85 9.07 1.26
CA LYS A 53 3.33 10.45 1.07
C LYS A 53 3.38 11.23 2.37
N LEU A 54 2.45 11.01 3.30
CA LEU A 54 2.52 11.58 4.64
C LEU A 54 3.79 11.12 5.38
N TYR A 55 4.15 9.85 5.24
CA TYR A 55 5.37 9.30 5.86
C TYR A 55 6.64 9.80 5.18
N VAL A 56 6.63 10.03 3.85
CA VAL A 56 7.74 10.71 3.15
C VAL A 56 7.95 12.09 3.74
N TYR A 57 6.89 12.90 3.88
CA TYR A 57 7.04 14.23 4.47
C TYR A 57 7.62 14.19 5.89
N ALA A 58 7.16 13.24 6.71
CA ALA A 58 7.71 13.07 8.05
C ALA A 58 9.20 12.70 8.02
N SER A 59 9.63 11.81 7.12
CA SER A 59 11.02 11.37 7.00
C SER A 59 11.97 12.48 6.52
N GLU A 60 11.48 13.45 5.75
CA GLU A 60 12.27 14.59 5.27
C GLU A 60 12.63 15.56 6.39
N TYR A 61 11.84 15.67 7.46
CA TYR A 61 12.13 16.58 8.58
C TYR A 61 13.45 16.24 9.28
N ALA A 62 13.77 14.97 9.47
CA ALA A 62 15.00 14.56 10.13
C ALA A 62 16.26 15.02 9.35
N ALA A 63 16.23 14.97 8.02
CA ALA A 63 17.29 15.50 7.17
C ALA A 63 17.33 17.03 7.22
N ALA A 64 16.16 17.68 7.07
CA ALA A 64 16.05 19.14 7.11
C ALA A 64 16.58 19.73 8.42
N TRP A 65 16.32 19.09 9.57
CA TRP A 65 16.86 19.52 10.86
C TRP A 65 18.38 19.43 10.93
N ARG A 66 18.98 18.33 10.43
CA ARG A 66 20.44 18.20 10.39
C ARG A 66 21.09 19.28 9.53
N GLU A 67 20.50 19.60 8.38
CA GLU A 67 21.00 20.58 7.44
C GLU A 67 20.77 22.02 7.91
N SER A 68 19.70 22.26 8.67
CA SER A 68 19.27 23.60 9.12
C SER A 68 20.33 24.33 9.95
N ALA A 69 21.21 23.61 10.64
CA ALA A 69 22.32 24.18 11.40
C ALA A 69 23.27 25.00 10.52
N GLY A 70 23.51 24.57 9.26
CA GLY A 70 24.31 25.30 8.28
C GLY A 70 23.70 26.65 7.85
N PHE A 71 22.37 26.81 8.08
CA PHE A 71 21.64 28.04 7.79
C PHE A 71 21.29 28.84 9.05
N GLY A 72 21.97 28.55 10.16
CA GLY A 72 21.84 29.28 11.42
C GLY A 72 20.65 28.87 12.31
N TRP A 73 19.87 27.84 11.92
CA TRP A 73 18.79 27.32 12.76
C TRP A 73 19.37 26.44 13.87
N ARG A 74 18.85 26.55 15.05
CA ARG A 74 19.19 25.71 16.20
C ARG A 74 17.90 25.19 16.80
N ALA A 75 17.80 23.88 16.95
CA ALA A 75 16.74 23.21 17.68
C ALA A 75 17.41 22.40 18.80
N GLU A 76 16.87 22.53 19.98
CA GLU A 76 17.19 21.68 21.13
C GLU A 76 16.13 20.57 21.21
N ASP A 77 16.54 19.34 21.50
CA ASP A 77 15.65 18.19 21.74
C ASP A 77 14.67 17.84 20.59
N VAL A 78 15.21 17.66 19.39
CA VAL A 78 14.42 17.10 18.27
C VAL A 78 14.21 15.60 18.48
N SER A 79 12.96 15.18 18.69
CA SER A 79 12.57 13.78 18.83
C SER A 79 11.47 13.41 17.85
N PHE A 80 11.42 12.13 17.48
CA PHE A 80 10.38 11.57 16.62
C PHE A 80 9.46 10.66 17.45
N ASP A 81 8.14 10.88 17.34
CA ASP A 81 7.11 10.04 17.94
C ASP A 81 6.28 9.34 16.86
N TRP A 82 6.45 8.03 16.78
CA TRP A 82 5.76 7.17 15.81
C TRP A 82 4.25 7.17 16.00
N ASN A 83 3.77 7.14 17.25
CA ASN A 83 2.34 7.08 17.52
C ASN A 83 1.64 8.34 17.03
N THR A 84 2.23 9.50 17.27
CA THR A 84 1.72 10.78 16.75
C THR A 84 1.61 10.78 15.22
N LEU A 85 2.64 10.31 14.52
CA LEU A 85 2.60 10.24 13.05
C LEU A 85 1.53 9.26 12.56
N ARG A 86 1.47 8.05 13.14
CA ARG A 86 0.50 7.01 12.80
C ARG A 86 -0.93 7.49 13.03
N ASP A 87 -1.21 8.08 14.17
CA ASP A 87 -2.55 8.53 14.55
C ASP A 87 -3.01 9.70 13.69
N ASN A 88 -2.13 10.68 13.40
CA ASN A 88 -2.41 11.76 12.47
C ASN A 88 -2.70 11.25 11.05
N LYS A 89 -1.92 10.28 10.55
CA LYS A 89 -2.18 9.59 9.29
C LYS A 89 -3.56 8.94 9.31
N THR A 90 -3.90 8.21 10.37
CA THR A 90 -5.19 7.51 10.49
C THR A 90 -6.37 8.49 10.46
N ASN A 91 -6.27 9.61 11.18
CA ASN A 91 -7.28 10.65 11.16
C ASN A 91 -7.46 11.28 9.77
N GLU A 92 -6.36 11.52 9.04
CA GLU A 92 -6.42 12.05 7.67
C GLU A 92 -7.07 11.04 6.71
N ILE A 93 -6.75 9.75 6.81
CA ILE A 93 -7.38 8.71 5.99
C ILE A 93 -8.89 8.64 6.27
N ALA A 94 -9.31 8.66 7.53
CA ALA A 94 -10.74 8.69 7.89
C ALA A 94 -11.46 9.91 7.30
N ARG A 95 -10.84 11.09 7.35
CA ARG A 95 -11.37 12.32 6.72
C ARG A 95 -11.53 12.13 5.21
N LEU A 96 -10.56 11.50 4.55
CA LEU A 96 -10.59 11.24 3.11
C LEU A 96 -11.66 10.23 2.74
N ASN A 97 -11.85 9.15 3.51
CA ASN A 97 -12.92 8.17 3.27
C ASN A 97 -14.30 8.87 3.24
N ALA A 98 -14.56 9.80 4.19
CA ALA A 98 -15.79 10.59 4.20
C ALA A 98 -15.92 11.51 2.96
N ILE A 99 -14.82 12.01 2.42
CA ILE A 99 -14.83 12.78 1.16
C ILE A 99 -15.18 11.86 -0.02
N TYR A 100 -14.61 10.66 -0.06
CA TYR A 100 -14.89 9.69 -1.13
C TYR A 100 -16.36 9.24 -1.13
N ALA A 101 -16.98 9.07 0.05
CA ALA A 101 -18.43 8.83 0.15
C ALA A 101 -19.22 9.98 -0.51
N ARG A 102 -18.98 11.22 -0.12
CA ARG A 102 -19.65 12.38 -0.72
C ARG A 102 -19.43 12.54 -2.22
N LEU A 103 -18.24 12.18 -2.72
CA LEU A 103 -17.93 12.21 -4.16
C LEU A 103 -18.75 11.20 -4.97
N LEU A 104 -19.19 10.10 -4.36
CA LEU A 104 -20.06 9.11 -4.97
C LEU A 104 -21.53 9.49 -4.80
N GLU A 105 -21.92 9.91 -3.61
CA GLU A 105 -23.31 10.27 -3.28
C GLU A 105 -23.81 11.50 -4.05
N ALA A 106 -22.95 12.52 -4.23
CA ALA A 106 -23.33 13.76 -4.88
C ALA A 106 -23.90 13.60 -6.30
N PRO A 107 -23.36 12.75 -7.20
CA PRO A 107 -23.95 12.46 -8.50
C PRO A 107 -25.01 11.35 -8.46
N GLY A 108 -25.37 10.81 -7.28
CA GLY A 108 -26.40 9.79 -7.12
C GLY A 108 -25.92 8.35 -7.33
N VAL A 109 -24.65 8.04 -7.05
CA VAL A 109 -24.15 6.66 -7.07
C VAL A 109 -24.61 5.92 -5.81
N ASP A 110 -25.25 4.77 -5.96
CA ASP A 110 -25.57 3.88 -4.84
C ASP A 110 -24.32 3.14 -4.36
N ILE A 111 -24.00 3.26 -3.07
CA ILE A 111 -22.90 2.54 -2.44
C ILE A 111 -23.44 1.28 -1.78
N ILE A 112 -22.98 0.12 -2.23
CA ILE A 112 -23.38 -1.19 -1.71
C ILE A 112 -22.19 -1.77 -0.94
N GLU A 113 -22.32 -1.87 0.38
CA GLU A 113 -21.29 -2.45 1.23
C GLU A 113 -21.32 -3.98 1.15
N GLY A 114 -20.16 -4.59 0.88
CA GLY A 114 -19.99 -6.02 0.88
C GLY A 114 -19.07 -6.52 -0.25
N HIS A 115 -18.87 -7.83 -0.25
CA HIS A 115 -18.10 -8.52 -1.28
C HIS A 115 -18.97 -8.79 -2.50
N GLY A 116 -18.64 -8.17 -3.64
CA GLY A 116 -19.33 -8.43 -4.92
C GLY A 116 -18.70 -9.61 -5.65
N ALA A 117 -19.53 -10.56 -6.05
CA ALA A 117 -19.14 -11.67 -6.91
C ALA A 117 -20.07 -11.76 -8.13
N LEU A 118 -19.52 -12.21 -9.28
CA LEU A 118 -20.28 -12.41 -10.50
C LEU A 118 -21.12 -13.70 -10.37
N ALA A 119 -22.41 -13.59 -10.62
CA ALA A 119 -23.32 -14.76 -10.75
C ALA A 119 -23.69 -15.03 -12.21
N GLY A 120 -23.28 -14.13 -13.11
CA GLY A 120 -23.49 -14.21 -14.54
C GLY A 120 -22.96 -12.97 -15.26
N PRO A 121 -23.11 -12.89 -16.58
CA PRO A 121 -22.56 -11.77 -17.38
C PRO A 121 -23.11 -10.39 -17.00
N GLN A 122 -24.29 -10.35 -16.40
CA GLN A 122 -25.03 -9.13 -16.04
C GLN A 122 -25.62 -9.20 -14.64
N GLU A 123 -25.06 -10.06 -13.78
CA GLU A 123 -25.56 -10.28 -12.41
C GLU A 123 -24.41 -10.31 -11.42
N VAL A 124 -24.56 -9.55 -10.34
CA VAL A 124 -23.63 -9.47 -9.19
C VAL A 124 -24.38 -9.85 -7.93
N VAL A 125 -23.75 -10.67 -7.09
CA VAL A 125 -24.24 -11.05 -5.77
C VAL A 125 -23.41 -10.33 -4.71
N VAL A 126 -24.11 -9.78 -3.70
CA VAL A 126 -23.50 -9.18 -2.51
C VAL A 126 -24.25 -9.72 -1.29
N GLY A 127 -23.64 -10.64 -0.55
CA GLY A 127 -24.32 -11.38 0.50
C GLY A 127 -25.47 -12.20 -0.07
N GLU A 128 -26.70 -11.97 0.40
CA GLU A 128 -27.92 -12.61 -0.10
C GLU A 128 -28.60 -11.83 -1.24
N SER A 129 -28.16 -10.62 -1.51
CA SER A 129 -28.76 -9.73 -2.50
C SER A 129 -28.20 -9.96 -3.89
N ARG A 130 -29.05 -9.81 -4.92
CA ARG A 130 -28.72 -9.94 -6.33
C ARG A 130 -29.04 -8.64 -7.04
N TYR A 131 -28.11 -8.19 -7.85
CA TYR A 131 -28.23 -6.95 -8.63
C TYR A 131 -27.97 -7.25 -10.11
N ARG A 132 -28.80 -6.72 -10.97
CA ARG A 132 -28.65 -6.83 -12.42
C ARG A 132 -28.24 -5.50 -13.01
N ALA A 133 -27.20 -5.53 -13.83
CA ALA A 133 -26.71 -4.32 -14.51
C ALA A 133 -26.51 -4.59 -16.00
N GLU A 134 -26.79 -3.56 -16.83
CA GLU A 134 -26.51 -3.65 -18.27
C GLU A 134 -25.01 -3.89 -18.50
N LYS A 135 -24.16 -3.19 -17.72
CA LYS A 135 -22.70 -3.32 -17.76
C LYS A 135 -22.13 -3.52 -16.34
N ILE A 136 -21.13 -4.37 -16.22
CA ILE A 136 -20.40 -4.60 -15.00
C ILE A 136 -18.93 -4.20 -15.25
N LEU A 137 -18.39 -3.35 -14.36
CA LEU A 137 -16.99 -2.97 -14.36
C LEU A 137 -16.26 -3.63 -13.19
N LEU A 138 -15.24 -4.42 -13.49
CA LEU A 138 -14.36 -5.02 -12.50
C LEU A 138 -13.21 -4.05 -12.19
N ALA A 139 -13.23 -3.47 -11.00
CA ALA A 139 -12.24 -2.53 -10.49
C ALA A 139 -11.64 -2.99 -9.15
N THR A 140 -11.47 -4.30 -8.99
CA THR A 140 -11.11 -5.00 -7.74
C THR A 140 -9.67 -4.75 -7.28
N GLY A 141 -8.84 -4.11 -8.12
CA GLY A 141 -7.47 -3.76 -7.81
C GLY A 141 -6.54 -4.97 -7.71
N THR A 142 -5.50 -4.80 -6.91
CA THR A 142 -4.47 -5.83 -6.70
C THR A 142 -4.19 -6.00 -5.21
N TRP A 143 -3.63 -7.18 -4.85
CA TRP A 143 -3.21 -7.52 -3.50
C TRP A 143 -1.72 -7.84 -3.45
N PRO A 144 -1.00 -7.57 -2.34
CA PRO A 144 0.40 -7.97 -2.20
C PRO A 144 0.61 -9.46 -2.49
N ALA A 145 1.65 -9.78 -3.25
CA ALA A 145 2.04 -11.15 -3.54
C ALA A 145 3.10 -11.62 -2.55
N MET A 146 2.75 -12.64 -1.76
CA MET A 146 3.67 -13.29 -0.84
C MET A 146 4.24 -14.55 -1.48
N PRO A 147 5.56 -14.83 -1.31
CA PRO A 147 6.15 -16.11 -1.76
C PRO A 147 5.71 -17.24 -0.83
N ASP A 148 5.92 -18.46 -1.31
CA ASP A 148 5.73 -19.67 -0.49
C ASP A 148 7.10 -20.07 0.10
N ILE A 149 7.41 -19.54 1.27
CA ILE A 149 8.60 -19.86 2.06
C ILE A 149 8.21 -20.13 3.52
N PRO A 150 8.97 -20.95 4.26
CA PRO A 150 8.74 -21.17 5.68
C PRO A 150 8.71 -19.85 6.48
N GLY A 151 7.69 -19.68 7.32
CA GLY A 151 7.54 -18.52 8.20
C GLY A 151 7.05 -17.24 7.54
N ILE A 152 6.54 -17.29 6.30
CA ILE A 152 6.09 -16.09 5.57
C ILE A 152 4.97 -15.34 6.28
N GLU A 153 4.19 -16.02 7.12
CA GLU A 153 3.14 -15.43 7.95
C GLU A 153 3.66 -14.44 9.00
N LEU A 154 4.97 -14.46 9.29
CA LEU A 154 5.63 -13.49 10.18
C LEU A 154 5.93 -12.16 9.49
N ALA A 155 5.82 -12.12 8.16
CA ALA A 155 6.13 -10.94 7.39
C ALA A 155 4.90 -10.06 7.21
N LEU A 156 5.17 -8.76 7.16
CA LEU A 156 4.21 -7.72 6.83
C LEU A 156 4.15 -7.51 5.31
N THR A 157 3.04 -6.98 4.85
CA THR A 157 2.93 -6.42 3.51
C THR A 157 2.83 -4.89 3.54
N SER A 158 2.69 -4.27 2.37
CA SER A 158 2.45 -2.83 2.27
C SER A 158 1.10 -2.39 2.87
N ASN A 159 0.24 -3.32 3.29
CA ASN A 159 -1.02 -2.98 3.95
C ASN A 159 -0.81 -2.73 5.45
N GLU A 160 -0.03 -3.59 6.12
CA GLU A 160 0.17 -3.59 7.57
C GLU A 160 1.24 -2.59 8.02
N ILE A 161 2.22 -2.29 7.17
CA ILE A 161 3.39 -1.46 7.51
C ILE A 161 3.02 -0.04 7.98
N PHE A 162 1.86 0.47 7.58
CA PHE A 162 1.38 1.80 7.98
C PHE A 162 0.82 1.87 9.41
N ASP A 163 0.54 0.72 10.02
CA ASP A 163 -0.19 0.63 11.29
C ASP A 163 0.57 -0.18 12.35
N LEU A 164 1.89 -0.23 12.25
CA LEU A 164 2.74 -0.90 13.23
C LEU A 164 2.48 -0.34 14.64
N GLU A 165 2.33 -1.23 15.61
CA GLU A 165 2.16 -0.83 17.01
C GLU A 165 3.41 -0.14 17.56
N ARG A 166 4.59 -0.62 17.13
CA ARG A 166 5.90 -0.08 17.52
C ARG A 166 6.72 0.27 16.29
N PHE A 167 7.46 1.36 16.37
CA PHE A 167 8.44 1.71 15.35
C PHE A 167 9.59 0.69 15.39
N PRO A 168 9.96 0.05 14.26
CA PRO A 168 11.05 -0.92 14.24
C PRO A 168 12.40 -0.20 14.27
N GLU A 169 13.29 -0.62 15.18
CA GLU A 169 14.68 -0.14 15.18
C GLU A 169 15.47 -0.78 14.03
N ARG A 170 15.17 -2.06 13.70
CA ARG A 170 15.75 -2.80 12.58
C ARG A 170 14.65 -3.36 11.68
N LEU A 171 14.63 -2.93 10.43
CA LEU A 171 13.62 -3.33 9.44
C LEU A 171 14.28 -4.01 8.24
N LEU A 172 13.86 -5.25 7.95
CA LEU A 172 14.18 -5.89 6.68
C LEU A 172 13.07 -5.60 5.66
N ILE A 173 13.46 -5.14 4.47
CA ILE A 173 12.54 -4.96 3.34
C ILE A 173 12.97 -5.86 2.20
N VAL A 174 12.11 -6.80 1.84
CA VAL A 174 12.36 -7.76 0.77
C VAL A 174 11.66 -7.30 -0.50
N GLY A 175 12.46 -6.95 -1.52
CA GLY A 175 11.96 -6.51 -2.81
C GLY A 175 12.82 -5.45 -3.47
N GLY A 176 12.68 -5.34 -4.79
CA GLY A 176 13.42 -4.37 -5.62
C GLY A 176 12.49 -3.50 -6.48
N GLY A 177 11.20 -3.42 -6.14
CA GLY A 177 10.25 -2.52 -6.79
C GLY A 177 10.13 -1.18 -6.06
N TYR A 178 9.37 -0.26 -6.64
CA TYR A 178 9.19 1.08 -6.08
C TYR A 178 8.61 1.07 -4.65
N ILE A 179 7.73 0.12 -4.31
CA ILE A 179 7.17 0.00 -2.95
C ILE A 179 8.29 -0.27 -1.93
N ALA A 180 9.17 -1.25 -2.21
CA ALA A 180 10.29 -1.58 -1.35
C ALA A 180 11.23 -0.38 -1.18
N THR A 181 11.58 0.28 -2.28
CA THR A 181 12.51 1.42 -2.32
C THR A 181 11.95 2.64 -1.56
N GLU A 182 10.66 2.93 -1.72
CA GLU A 182 9.99 4.02 -1.01
C GLU A 182 9.96 3.76 0.50
N PHE A 183 9.57 2.56 0.95
CA PHE A 183 9.56 2.23 2.37
C PHE A 183 10.97 2.19 2.96
N ALA A 184 11.98 1.71 2.22
CA ALA A 184 13.37 1.73 2.67
C ALA A 184 13.83 3.17 2.97
N SER A 185 13.55 4.09 2.06
CA SER A 185 13.89 5.51 2.24
C SER A 185 13.11 6.16 3.38
N ILE A 186 11.81 5.87 3.50
CA ILE A 186 10.94 6.42 4.55
C ILE A 186 11.43 5.98 5.94
N PHE A 187 11.55 4.67 6.17
CA PHE A 187 11.89 4.16 7.49
C PHE A 187 13.33 4.52 7.89
N SER A 188 14.27 4.51 6.95
CA SER A 188 15.62 5.02 7.18
C SER A 188 15.59 6.52 7.54
N GLY A 189 14.83 7.34 6.83
CA GLY A 189 14.67 8.77 7.13
C GLY A 189 14.00 9.03 8.48
N LEU A 190 13.12 8.13 8.96
CA LEU A 190 12.51 8.20 10.29
C LEU A 190 13.44 7.66 11.40
N GLY A 191 14.59 7.05 11.07
CA GLY A 191 15.61 6.64 12.03
C GLY A 191 15.75 5.13 12.22
N ALA A 192 15.06 4.28 11.46
CA ALA A 192 15.27 2.84 11.49
C ALA A 192 16.56 2.42 10.76
N ASN A 193 17.21 1.37 11.25
CA ASN A 193 18.27 0.68 10.52
C ASN A 193 17.62 -0.25 9.48
N VAL A 194 17.66 0.14 8.23
CA VAL A 194 16.96 -0.56 7.14
C VAL A 194 17.93 -1.37 6.30
N VAL A 195 17.61 -2.66 6.15
CA VAL A 195 18.20 -3.55 5.15
C VAL A 195 17.19 -3.75 4.03
N GLN A 196 17.55 -3.46 2.79
CA GLN A 196 16.74 -3.80 1.62
C GLN A 196 17.41 -4.94 0.86
N SER A 197 16.80 -6.13 0.90
CA SER A 197 17.26 -7.33 0.20
C SER A 197 16.54 -7.46 -1.14
N TYR A 198 17.30 -7.66 -2.20
CA TYR A 198 16.76 -7.89 -3.54
C TYR A 198 17.56 -8.96 -4.30
N ARG A 199 16.83 -9.93 -4.83
CA ARG A 199 17.40 -11.10 -5.54
C ARG A 199 18.11 -10.79 -6.87
N GLY A 200 17.93 -9.61 -7.43
CA GLY A 200 18.57 -9.19 -8.67
C GLY A 200 19.78 -8.28 -8.44
N GLU A 201 20.51 -8.01 -9.50
CA GLU A 201 21.75 -7.22 -9.47
C GLU A 201 21.54 -5.74 -9.14
N LEU A 202 20.38 -5.17 -9.50
CA LEU A 202 20.03 -3.77 -9.27
C LEU A 202 18.51 -3.62 -9.27
N PHE A 203 17.99 -2.93 -8.26
CA PHE A 203 16.55 -2.69 -8.03
C PHE A 203 15.89 -1.82 -9.12
N LEU A 204 14.56 -1.60 -9.02
CA LEU A 204 13.76 -0.79 -9.97
C LEU A 204 13.87 -1.25 -11.43
N ARG A 205 13.80 -2.55 -11.66
CA ARG A 205 13.81 -3.13 -13.01
C ARG A 205 12.75 -2.45 -13.90
N GLY A 206 13.18 -2.00 -15.09
CA GLY A 206 12.33 -1.29 -16.05
C GLY A 206 12.50 0.22 -16.03
N PHE A 207 13.18 0.77 -15.05
CA PHE A 207 13.65 2.16 -15.07
C PHE A 207 15.00 2.27 -15.77
N ASP A 208 15.37 3.50 -16.15
CA ASP A 208 16.65 3.81 -16.74
C ASP A 208 17.82 3.37 -15.84
N HIS A 209 18.86 2.80 -16.43
CA HIS A 209 19.97 2.19 -15.70
C HIS A 209 20.75 3.18 -14.85
N ASP A 210 21.05 4.37 -15.41
CA ASP A 210 21.84 5.40 -14.72
C ASP A 210 21.07 5.96 -13.52
N ILE A 211 19.75 6.13 -13.68
CA ILE A 211 18.86 6.55 -12.58
C ILE A 211 18.85 5.51 -11.45
N ARG A 212 18.80 4.21 -11.79
CA ARG A 212 18.83 3.13 -10.80
C ARG A 212 20.15 3.07 -10.03
N GLN A 213 21.28 3.23 -10.73
CA GLN A 213 22.61 3.27 -10.10
C GLN A 213 22.76 4.50 -9.21
N PHE A 214 22.44 5.68 -9.71
CA PHE A 214 22.49 6.90 -8.95
C PHE A 214 21.65 6.82 -7.67
N LEU A 215 20.41 6.34 -7.78
CA LEU A 215 19.55 6.19 -6.61
C LEU A 215 20.11 5.18 -5.59
N ALA A 216 20.71 4.07 -6.05
CA ALA A 216 21.34 3.11 -5.15
C ALA A 216 22.49 3.72 -4.36
N GLU A 217 23.31 4.58 -5.01
CA GLU A 217 24.39 5.30 -4.36
C GLU A 217 23.85 6.29 -3.31
N GLU A 218 22.84 7.06 -3.65
CA GLU A 218 22.23 8.03 -2.74
C GLU A 218 21.54 7.37 -1.55
N MET A 219 20.85 6.26 -1.76
CA MET A 219 20.23 5.50 -0.67
C MET A 219 21.27 4.92 0.30
N ARG A 220 22.41 4.42 -0.21
CA ARG A 220 23.52 3.96 0.64
C ARG A 220 24.12 5.11 1.45
N LYS A 221 24.32 6.29 0.84
CA LYS A 221 24.78 7.51 1.54
C LYS A 221 23.78 7.94 2.62
N ALA A 222 22.49 7.73 2.39
CA ALA A 222 21.43 8.00 3.35
C ALA A 222 21.30 6.93 4.46
N GLY A 223 22.14 5.87 4.43
CA GLY A 223 22.21 4.86 5.48
C GLY A 223 21.40 3.58 5.24
N VAL A 224 20.81 3.40 4.06
CA VAL A 224 20.13 2.14 3.71
C VAL A 224 21.17 1.08 3.33
N ASP A 225 21.13 -0.09 3.99
CA ASP A 225 21.92 -1.26 3.60
C ASP A 225 21.23 -1.97 2.41
N LEU A 226 21.74 -1.67 1.20
CA LEU A 226 21.22 -2.27 -0.04
C LEU A 226 22.00 -3.54 -0.38
N ARG A 227 21.32 -4.69 -0.30
CA ARG A 227 21.88 -6.01 -0.63
C ARG A 227 21.24 -6.52 -1.92
N PHE A 228 22.05 -6.56 -2.96
CA PHE A 228 21.69 -7.11 -4.26
C PHE A 228 22.19 -8.56 -4.40
N ASN A 229 21.57 -9.33 -5.29
CA ASN A 229 21.79 -10.78 -5.43
C ASN A 229 21.54 -11.53 -4.11
N ASP A 230 20.70 -10.98 -3.25
CA ASP A 230 20.35 -11.52 -1.95
C ASP A 230 18.87 -11.94 -1.92
N HIS A 231 18.58 -13.02 -1.21
CA HIS A 231 17.23 -13.53 -1.08
C HIS A 231 16.98 -14.14 0.30
N VAL A 232 15.76 -14.02 0.76
CA VAL A 232 15.30 -14.62 2.01
C VAL A 232 14.72 -16.00 1.69
N THR A 233 15.19 -17.02 2.40
CA THR A 233 14.78 -18.42 2.21
C THR A 233 13.77 -18.89 3.26
N ALA A 234 13.81 -18.33 4.45
CA ALA A 234 12.89 -18.63 5.55
C ALA A 234 12.83 -17.48 6.55
N LEU A 235 11.77 -17.45 7.33
CA LEU A 235 11.60 -16.58 8.49
C LEU A 235 11.29 -17.46 9.71
N GLU A 236 11.82 -17.10 10.86
CA GLU A 236 11.56 -17.78 12.13
C GLU A 236 11.18 -16.76 13.22
N SER A 237 10.19 -17.13 14.03
CA SER A 237 9.82 -16.30 15.18
C SER A 237 10.89 -16.39 16.26
N GLN A 238 11.30 -15.25 16.80
CA GLN A 238 12.19 -15.19 17.96
C GLN A 238 11.70 -14.17 18.98
N SER A 239 12.30 -14.20 20.17
CA SER A 239 11.98 -13.23 21.23
C SER A 239 12.27 -11.81 20.74
N GLY A 240 11.20 -11.01 20.59
CA GLY A 240 11.29 -9.60 20.21
C GLY A 240 11.35 -9.30 18.71
N GLY A 241 11.16 -10.30 17.82
CA GLY A 241 11.19 -10.05 16.39
C GLY A 241 11.21 -11.30 15.52
N VAL A 242 11.87 -11.20 14.37
CA VAL A 242 11.93 -12.23 13.32
C VAL A 242 13.38 -12.47 12.93
N LEU A 243 13.80 -13.73 12.93
CA LEU A 243 15.06 -14.18 12.35
C LEU A 243 14.84 -14.44 10.85
N ALA A 244 15.58 -13.75 9.99
CA ALA A 244 15.55 -13.96 8.56
C ALA A 244 16.79 -14.76 8.11
N HIS A 245 16.56 -15.80 7.30
CA HIS A 245 17.60 -16.59 6.64
C HIS A 245 17.90 -15.95 5.28
N LEU A 246 18.99 -15.21 5.20
CA LEU A 246 19.48 -14.51 4.01
C LEU A 246 20.55 -15.34 3.29
N SER A 247 20.97 -14.91 2.10
CA SER A 247 22.00 -15.61 1.32
C SER A 247 23.34 -15.72 2.06
N ASP A 248 23.71 -14.70 2.83
CA ASP A 248 25.01 -14.60 3.53
C ASP A 248 24.93 -14.93 5.03
N GLY A 249 23.82 -15.53 5.50
CA GLY A 249 23.63 -15.93 6.90
C GLY A 249 22.28 -15.50 7.47
N ASN A 250 22.18 -15.59 8.79
CA ASN A 250 20.93 -15.31 9.49
C ASN A 250 21.04 -14.00 10.27
N GLU A 251 20.02 -13.15 10.19
CA GLU A 251 19.95 -11.89 10.91
C GLU A 251 18.59 -11.66 11.55
N SER A 252 18.61 -10.98 12.70
CA SER A 252 17.41 -10.63 13.47
C SER A 252 16.91 -9.23 13.14
N PHE A 253 15.60 -9.12 13.00
CA PHE A 253 14.90 -7.85 12.68
C PHE A 253 13.68 -7.71 13.60
N ASP A 254 13.28 -6.47 13.89
CA ASP A 254 12.03 -6.21 14.63
C ASP A 254 10.81 -6.45 13.75
N ALA A 255 10.94 -6.18 12.44
CA ALA A 255 9.91 -6.41 11.44
C ALA A 255 10.51 -6.78 10.09
N VAL A 256 9.74 -7.50 9.28
CA VAL A 256 10.08 -7.87 7.90
C VAL A 256 8.95 -7.46 6.98
N LEU A 257 9.23 -6.61 6.00
CA LEU A 257 8.29 -6.18 4.96
C LEU A 257 8.56 -6.92 3.65
N TYR A 258 7.57 -7.64 3.14
CA TYR A 258 7.62 -8.19 1.78
C TYR A 258 6.93 -7.27 0.78
N ALA A 259 7.69 -6.78 -0.20
CA ALA A 259 7.23 -5.92 -1.28
C ALA A 259 7.71 -6.45 -2.65
N THR A 260 7.45 -7.76 -2.88
CA THR A 260 7.97 -8.51 -4.05
C THR A 260 7.04 -8.50 -5.25
N GLY A 261 5.93 -7.78 -5.18
CA GLY A 261 4.98 -7.61 -6.26
C GLY A 261 3.52 -7.64 -5.81
N ARG A 262 2.63 -7.52 -6.79
CA ARG A 262 1.18 -7.52 -6.56
C ARG A 262 0.50 -8.41 -7.61
N ARG A 263 -0.60 -9.05 -7.23
CA ARG A 263 -1.44 -9.88 -8.11
C ARG A 263 -2.85 -9.29 -8.21
N PRO A 264 -3.55 -9.44 -9.35
CA PRO A 264 -4.95 -9.04 -9.47
C PRO A 264 -5.81 -9.71 -8.41
N ASN A 265 -6.72 -8.93 -7.80
CA ASN A 265 -7.61 -9.42 -6.74
C ASN A 265 -8.89 -10.00 -7.36
N ILE A 266 -8.79 -11.19 -7.94
CA ILE A 266 -9.86 -11.85 -8.71
C ILE A 266 -10.25 -13.23 -8.17
N ALA A 267 -9.56 -13.75 -7.14
CA ALA A 267 -9.72 -15.14 -6.71
C ALA A 267 -11.14 -15.50 -6.21
N GLN A 268 -11.94 -14.51 -5.79
CA GLN A 268 -13.30 -14.69 -5.25
C GLN A 268 -14.34 -13.93 -6.09
N LEU A 269 -14.07 -13.71 -7.35
CA LEU A 269 -14.93 -12.87 -8.19
C LEU A 269 -16.05 -13.66 -8.88
N GLY A 270 -15.96 -14.98 -8.95
CA GLY A 270 -16.92 -15.86 -9.64
C GLY A 270 -16.40 -16.37 -10.97
#